data_72445b8fa17d1bd9f55c7512d0a37183
#
_entry.id   72445b8fa17d1bd9f55c7512d0a37183
#
_cell.length_a   1.000
_cell.length_b   1.000
_cell.length_c   1.000
_cell.angle_alpha   90.00
_cell.angle_beta   90.00
_cell.angle_gamma   90.00
#
_symmetry.space_group_name_H-M   'P 1'
#
loop_
_entity.id
_entity.type
_entity.pdbx_description
1 polymer ?
#
loop_
_entity_poly.entity_id
_entity_poly.type
_entity_poly.pdbx_seq_one_letter_code
_entity_poly.pdbx_strand_id
1 'polypeptide(L)'
;MTESALQVRDVSKFFGGVKAIRDVSIEIAAGERISVIGTNGAGKSTLFNAIAGVFPVTSGSIHLFGEDVTKLSTAVRAKRGLARTFQTSRLFEQLTAADNVFIALGGNEFTGGLLRPASRNPERWARVERLLDRVGLPGRGLHLVADLSHGEQRQLELAMALALQPKLLMLDEPAAGFSPAERQHLIALLRELPQEITLLLIEHDMDIALAVASRVIVMHDGEKILEGTPDDIRSSERVREIYLGGSIDHVA
;
A
#
# COMPACT_ATOMS: atom_id res chain seq x y z
N MET A 1 10.59 11.34 -21.37
CA MET A 1 10.77 10.05 -20.66
C MET A 1 10.10 10.24 -19.31
N THR A 2 9.05 9.48 -19.01
CA THR A 2 8.38 9.53 -17.70
C THR A 2 9.35 9.04 -16.64
N GLU A 3 9.52 9.81 -15.57
CA GLU A 3 10.40 9.45 -14.46
C GLU A 3 9.88 8.18 -13.79
N SER A 4 10.74 7.20 -13.54
CA SER A 4 10.37 5.95 -12.87
C SER A 4 10.28 6.18 -11.37
N ALA A 5 9.12 5.86 -10.76
CA ALA A 5 8.92 5.94 -9.32
C ALA A 5 9.49 4.73 -8.58
N LEU A 6 9.36 3.54 -9.18
CA LEU A 6 9.87 2.28 -8.62
C LEU A 6 10.46 1.42 -9.74
N GLN A 7 11.66 0.89 -9.51
CA GLN A 7 12.24 -0.17 -10.32
C GLN A 7 12.67 -1.32 -9.41
N VAL A 8 12.14 -2.48 -9.69
CA VAL A 8 12.52 -3.77 -9.10
C VAL A 8 13.19 -4.56 -10.22
N ARG A 9 14.44 -4.96 -10.06
CA ARG A 9 15.22 -5.65 -11.10
C ARG A 9 15.73 -6.98 -10.58
N ASP A 10 15.24 -8.07 -11.16
CA ASP A 10 15.61 -9.46 -10.90
C ASP A 10 15.65 -9.80 -9.40
N VAL A 11 14.65 -9.28 -8.66
CA VAL A 11 14.60 -9.43 -7.22
C VAL A 11 14.15 -10.84 -6.87
N SER A 12 14.99 -11.51 -6.06
CA SER A 12 14.68 -12.79 -5.46
C SER A 12 14.76 -12.70 -3.93
N LYS A 13 13.90 -13.45 -3.26
CA LYS A 13 13.92 -13.62 -1.80
C LYS A 13 13.69 -15.05 -1.40
N PHE A 14 14.66 -15.61 -0.68
CA PHE A 14 14.61 -16.95 -0.14
C PHE A 14 14.60 -16.90 1.38
N PHE A 15 13.76 -17.72 1.99
CA PHE A 15 13.70 -17.95 3.43
C PHE A 15 14.06 -19.43 3.69
N GLY A 16 15.31 -19.69 4.07
CA GLY A 16 15.82 -21.06 4.11
C GLY A 16 15.68 -21.73 2.74
N GLY A 17 14.94 -22.84 2.67
CA GLY A 17 14.68 -23.58 1.42
C GLY A 17 13.51 -23.05 0.58
N VAL A 18 12.73 -22.10 1.10
CA VAL A 18 11.55 -21.56 0.42
C VAL A 18 11.93 -20.38 -0.47
N LYS A 19 11.67 -20.49 -1.78
CA LYS A 19 11.84 -19.41 -2.76
C LYS A 19 10.56 -18.59 -2.83
N ALA A 20 10.44 -17.58 -1.95
CA ALA A 20 9.22 -16.78 -1.83
C ALA A 20 9.03 -15.76 -2.98
N ILE A 21 10.14 -15.28 -3.59
CA ILE A 21 10.16 -14.48 -4.81
C ILE A 21 11.32 -14.97 -5.68
N ARG A 22 11.10 -15.05 -6.98
CA ARG A 22 12.08 -15.50 -7.98
C ARG A 22 12.14 -14.52 -9.15
N ASP A 23 13.27 -13.88 -9.31
CA ASP A 23 13.66 -13.01 -10.44
C ASP A 23 12.54 -12.04 -10.91
N VAL A 24 11.85 -11.42 -9.92
CA VAL A 24 10.75 -10.50 -10.21
C VAL A 24 11.32 -9.16 -10.65
N SER A 25 10.90 -8.72 -11.84
CA SER A 25 11.22 -7.40 -12.40
C SER A 25 9.94 -6.62 -12.68
N ILE A 26 9.86 -5.39 -12.11
CA ILE A 26 8.71 -4.49 -12.22
C ILE A 26 9.26 -3.07 -12.36
N GLU A 27 8.65 -2.30 -13.24
CA GLU A 27 8.89 -0.86 -13.35
C GLU A 27 7.56 -0.11 -13.25
N ILE A 28 7.53 0.94 -12.41
CA ILE A 28 6.35 1.77 -12.18
C ILE A 28 6.73 3.22 -12.48
N ALA A 29 6.02 3.84 -13.42
CA ALA A 29 6.19 5.25 -13.73
C ALA A 29 5.62 6.14 -12.62
N ALA A 30 6.17 7.35 -12.47
CA ALA A 30 5.61 8.33 -11.52
C ALA A 30 4.14 8.64 -11.86
N GLY A 31 3.27 8.63 -10.84
CA GLY A 31 1.84 8.85 -10.98
C GLY A 31 1.04 7.63 -11.49
N GLU A 32 1.69 6.52 -11.81
CA GLU A 32 1.01 5.31 -12.26
C GLU A 32 0.30 4.61 -11.11
N ARG A 33 -0.82 3.94 -11.41
CA ARG A 33 -1.59 3.13 -10.46
C ARG A 33 -1.53 1.67 -10.88
N ILE A 34 -0.85 0.87 -10.08
CA ILE A 34 -0.64 -0.55 -10.35
C ILE A 34 -1.24 -1.39 -9.24
N SER A 35 -1.89 -2.48 -9.63
CA SER A 35 -2.30 -3.54 -8.72
C SER A 35 -1.47 -4.79 -8.94
N VAL A 36 -1.11 -5.46 -7.85
CA VAL A 36 -0.51 -6.79 -7.83
C VAL A 36 -1.54 -7.77 -7.29
N ILE A 37 -1.93 -8.73 -8.11
CA ILE A 37 -2.88 -9.78 -7.76
C ILE A 37 -2.21 -11.16 -7.83
N GLY A 38 -2.87 -12.17 -7.29
CA GLY A 38 -2.40 -13.56 -7.28
C GLY A 38 -3.00 -14.32 -6.11
N THR A 39 -2.91 -15.65 -6.15
CA THR A 39 -3.40 -16.53 -5.09
C THR A 39 -2.64 -16.34 -3.78
N ASN A 40 -3.16 -16.94 -2.69
CA ASN A 40 -2.45 -16.98 -1.43
C ASN A 40 -1.12 -17.73 -1.61
N GLY A 41 -0.04 -17.22 -1.03
CA GLY A 41 1.29 -17.79 -1.22
C GLY A 41 2.02 -17.38 -2.50
N ALA A 42 1.41 -16.63 -3.41
CA ALA A 42 2.02 -16.18 -4.68
C ALA A 42 3.24 -15.25 -4.53
N GLY A 43 3.61 -14.85 -3.30
CA GLY A 43 4.76 -13.99 -3.04
C GLY A 43 4.46 -12.49 -2.97
N LYS A 44 3.20 -12.06 -3.13
CA LYS A 44 2.79 -10.64 -3.14
C LYS A 44 3.27 -9.86 -1.91
N SER A 45 2.92 -10.31 -0.71
CA SER A 45 3.32 -9.65 0.54
C SER A 45 4.85 -9.70 0.76
N THR A 46 5.52 -10.75 0.25
CA THR A 46 7.00 -10.82 0.28
C THR A 46 7.61 -9.75 -0.62
N LEU A 47 7.10 -9.58 -1.84
CA LEU A 47 7.52 -8.52 -2.76
C LEU A 47 7.29 -7.14 -2.15
N PHE A 48 6.12 -6.91 -1.57
CA PHE A 48 5.75 -5.66 -0.91
C PHE A 48 6.69 -5.33 0.25
N ASN A 49 6.98 -6.32 1.11
CA ASN A 49 7.90 -6.17 2.22
C ASN A 49 9.36 -5.92 1.75
N ALA A 50 9.78 -6.54 0.64
CA ALA A 50 11.08 -6.30 0.03
C ALA A 50 11.20 -4.85 -0.48
N ILE A 51 10.17 -4.37 -1.21
CA ILE A 51 10.10 -2.97 -1.68
C ILE A 51 10.09 -1.99 -0.51
N ALA A 52 9.39 -2.30 0.57
CA ALA A 52 9.34 -1.48 1.77
C ALA A 52 10.63 -1.53 2.63
N GLY A 53 11.55 -2.46 2.37
CA GLY A 53 12.80 -2.62 3.13
C GLY A 53 12.62 -3.25 4.50
N VAL A 54 11.62 -4.12 4.67
CA VAL A 54 11.38 -4.85 5.93
C VAL A 54 12.47 -5.90 6.16
N PHE A 55 12.98 -6.49 5.09
CA PHE A 55 14.08 -7.43 5.10
C PHE A 55 14.94 -7.24 3.82
N PRO A 56 16.21 -7.66 3.83
CA PRO A 56 17.05 -7.61 2.65
C PRO A 56 16.59 -8.64 1.60
N VAL A 57 16.72 -8.30 0.32
CA VAL A 57 16.55 -9.25 -0.78
C VAL A 57 17.74 -10.21 -0.84
N THR A 58 17.54 -11.39 -1.45
CA THR A 58 18.63 -12.37 -1.65
C THR A 58 19.49 -11.97 -2.85
N SER A 59 18.85 -11.50 -3.93
CA SER A 59 19.50 -10.99 -5.15
C SER A 59 18.64 -9.91 -5.80
N GLY A 60 19.20 -9.23 -6.81
CA GLY A 60 18.54 -8.14 -7.52
C GLY A 60 18.70 -6.79 -6.86
N SER A 61 18.00 -5.79 -7.39
CA SER A 61 18.07 -4.41 -6.90
C SER A 61 16.70 -3.72 -6.91
N ILE A 62 16.54 -2.74 -6.03
CA ILE A 62 15.33 -1.93 -5.89
C ILE A 62 15.73 -0.45 -5.90
N HIS A 63 15.11 0.32 -6.79
CA HIS A 63 15.34 1.75 -6.91
C HIS A 63 14.02 2.51 -6.68
N LEU A 64 14.07 3.58 -5.92
CA LEU A 64 12.97 4.52 -5.72
C LEU A 64 13.39 5.88 -6.30
N PHE A 65 12.60 6.41 -7.22
CA PHE A 65 12.87 7.72 -7.86
C PHE A 65 14.31 7.85 -8.37
N GLY A 66 14.81 6.77 -9.00
CA GLY A 66 16.18 6.71 -9.55
C GLY A 66 17.28 6.36 -8.54
N GLU A 67 17.02 6.39 -7.22
CA GLU A 67 18.00 6.05 -6.19
C GLU A 67 17.97 4.57 -5.82
N ASP A 68 19.14 3.93 -5.74
CA ASP A 68 19.26 2.56 -5.22
C ASP A 68 18.95 2.53 -3.71
N VAL A 69 17.87 1.83 -3.37
CA VAL A 69 17.41 1.64 -1.99
C VAL A 69 17.54 0.21 -1.51
N THR A 70 18.17 -0.66 -2.28
CA THR A 70 18.21 -2.11 -2.06
C THR A 70 18.60 -2.48 -0.62
N LYS A 71 19.59 -1.80 -0.07
CA LYS A 71 20.12 -2.06 1.28
C LYS A 71 19.61 -1.07 2.34
N LEU A 72 18.73 -0.14 1.98
CA LEU A 72 18.25 0.88 2.89
C LEU A 72 17.08 0.37 3.74
N SER A 73 17.03 0.78 5.00
CA SER A 73 15.95 0.44 5.93
C SER A 73 14.63 1.10 5.55
N THR A 74 13.52 0.55 6.07
CA THR A 74 12.16 1.11 5.90
C THR A 74 12.08 2.59 6.26
N ALA A 75 12.71 3.01 7.37
CA ALA A 75 12.70 4.40 7.81
C ALA A 75 13.39 5.35 6.81
N VAL A 76 14.45 4.88 6.15
CA VAL A 76 15.16 5.68 5.14
C VAL A 76 14.34 5.75 3.85
N ARG A 77 13.69 4.65 3.43
CA ARG A 77 12.79 4.65 2.26
C ARG A 77 11.56 5.54 2.49
N ALA A 78 11.02 5.55 3.72
CA ALA A 78 9.93 6.46 4.08
C ALA A 78 10.32 7.94 3.93
N LYS A 79 11.53 8.34 4.36
CA LYS A 79 12.06 9.69 4.15
C LYS A 79 12.26 10.07 2.67
N ARG A 80 12.31 9.09 1.77
CA ARG A 80 12.37 9.27 0.32
C ARG A 80 10.99 9.36 -0.35
N GLY A 81 9.92 9.32 0.45
CA GLY A 81 8.56 9.48 -0.05
C GLY A 81 7.79 8.17 -0.25
N LEU A 82 8.27 7.04 0.30
CA LEU A 82 7.50 5.81 0.34
C LEU A 82 6.64 5.77 1.59
N ALA A 83 5.30 5.68 1.45
CA ALA A 83 4.41 5.33 2.55
C ALA A 83 3.75 3.98 2.29
N ARG A 84 3.45 3.26 3.36
CA ARG A 84 2.74 1.97 3.28
C ARG A 84 1.74 1.83 4.41
N THR A 85 0.65 1.12 4.14
CA THR A 85 -0.18 0.54 5.20
C THR A 85 0.40 -0.80 5.65
N PHE A 86 0.05 -1.23 6.85
CA PHE A 86 0.50 -2.50 7.40
C PHE A 86 -0.69 -3.48 7.48
N GLN A 87 -0.44 -4.75 7.24
CA GLN A 87 -1.43 -5.81 7.38
C GLN A 87 -1.97 -5.92 8.82
N THR A 88 -1.10 -5.68 9.81
CA THR A 88 -1.49 -5.57 11.23
C THR A 88 -1.53 -4.09 11.59
N SER A 89 -2.68 -3.64 12.08
CA SER A 89 -2.91 -2.26 12.50
C SER A 89 -1.83 -1.80 13.49
N ARG A 90 -1.24 -0.64 13.22
CA ARG A 90 -0.24 0.01 14.09
C ARG A 90 -0.74 1.34 14.59
N LEU A 91 -2.00 1.36 14.98
CA LEU A 91 -2.66 2.52 15.54
C LEU A 91 -2.36 2.64 17.04
N PHE A 92 -2.33 3.86 17.52
CA PHE A 92 -2.27 4.14 18.95
C PHE A 92 -3.70 4.07 19.51
N GLU A 93 -4.12 2.90 19.97
CA GLU A 93 -5.50 2.58 20.37
C GLU A 93 -6.01 3.47 21.51
N GLN A 94 -5.11 3.91 22.41
CA GLN A 94 -5.41 4.77 23.55
C GLN A 94 -5.50 6.26 23.18
N LEU A 95 -5.26 6.61 21.93
CA LEU A 95 -5.35 7.97 21.42
C LEU A 95 -6.57 8.11 20.51
N THR A 96 -6.99 9.36 20.29
CA THR A 96 -8.07 9.64 19.34
C THR A 96 -7.63 9.42 17.88
N ALA A 97 -8.59 9.29 16.97
CA ALA A 97 -8.33 9.23 15.54
C ALA A 97 -7.54 10.47 15.06
N ALA A 98 -7.92 11.65 15.55
CA ALA A 98 -7.24 12.88 15.21
C ALA A 98 -5.80 12.93 15.73
N ASP A 99 -5.53 12.44 16.96
CA ASP A 99 -4.17 12.38 17.50
C ASP A 99 -3.27 11.45 16.68
N ASN A 100 -3.80 10.31 16.22
CA ASN A 100 -3.06 9.39 15.35
C ASN A 100 -2.62 10.07 14.04
N VAL A 101 -3.54 10.76 13.36
CA VAL A 101 -3.22 11.51 12.12
C VAL A 101 -2.28 12.68 12.45
N PHE A 102 -2.47 13.36 13.58
CA PHE A 102 -1.61 14.45 14.01
C PHE A 102 -0.16 14.01 14.22
N ILE A 103 0.04 12.83 14.83
CA ILE A 103 1.37 12.22 15.02
C ILE A 103 1.99 11.89 13.64
N ALA A 104 1.21 11.30 12.72
CA ALA A 104 1.68 10.99 11.38
C ALA A 104 2.13 12.24 10.61
N LEU A 105 1.40 13.34 10.69
CA LEU A 105 1.81 14.64 10.13
C LEU A 105 3.15 15.15 10.68
N GLY A 106 3.49 14.80 11.94
CA GLY A 106 4.77 15.18 12.56
C GLY A 106 5.96 14.39 12.07
N GLY A 107 5.76 13.21 11.51
CA GLY A 107 6.87 12.32 11.13
C GLY A 107 7.88 12.92 10.13
N ASN A 108 7.45 13.86 9.29
CA ASN A 108 8.32 14.56 8.33
C ASN A 108 8.83 15.93 8.84
N GLU A 109 8.25 16.47 9.92
CA GLU A 109 8.55 17.83 10.43
C GLU A 109 9.43 17.83 11.69
N PHE A 110 9.96 16.68 12.13
CA PHE A 110 10.73 16.51 13.36
C PHE A 110 12.12 17.16 13.34
N THR A 111 12.23 18.34 12.75
CA THR A 111 13.44 19.16 12.84
C THR A 111 13.19 20.39 13.74
N GLY A 112 13.01 20.18 15.04
CA GLY A 112 13.14 21.28 16.03
C GLY A 112 11.87 21.83 16.68
N GLY A 113 10.69 21.20 16.49
CA GLY A 113 9.41 21.70 17.01
C GLY A 113 8.78 20.94 18.18
N LEU A 114 9.47 20.00 18.81
CA LEU A 114 8.99 19.10 19.86
C LEU A 114 8.45 19.79 21.14
N LEU A 115 8.70 21.09 21.31
CA LEU A 115 8.33 21.84 22.52
C LEU A 115 7.08 22.74 22.34
N ARG A 116 6.44 22.73 21.15
CA ARG A 116 5.20 23.50 20.99
C ARG A 116 3.99 22.61 21.28
N PRO A 117 3.13 22.99 22.24
CA PRO A 117 1.89 22.26 22.50
C PRO A 117 1.08 22.07 21.20
N ALA A 118 0.57 20.86 20.98
CA ALA A 118 -0.27 20.51 19.81
C ALA A 118 -1.43 21.49 19.62
N SER A 119 -2.03 22.00 20.73
CA SER A 119 -3.12 22.97 20.75
C SER A 119 -2.80 24.32 20.10
N ARG A 120 -1.54 24.62 19.77
CA ARG A 120 -1.12 25.89 19.17
C ARG A 120 -0.89 25.86 17.66
N ASN A 121 -1.32 24.80 16.97
CA ASN A 121 -1.19 24.72 15.50
C ASN A 121 -2.55 24.45 14.84
N PRO A 122 -3.40 25.48 14.69
CA PRO A 122 -4.75 25.33 14.12
C PRO A 122 -4.71 24.84 12.67
N GLU A 123 -3.71 25.21 11.87
CA GLU A 123 -3.57 24.76 10.48
C GLU A 123 -3.34 23.25 10.38
N ARG A 124 -2.54 22.72 11.33
CA ARG A 124 -2.26 21.28 11.39
C ARG A 124 -3.52 20.50 11.77
N TRP A 125 -4.30 20.99 12.74
CA TRP A 125 -5.58 20.40 13.09
C TRP A 125 -6.58 20.44 11.94
N ALA A 126 -6.71 21.56 11.25
CA ALA A 126 -7.55 21.66 10.07
C ALA A 126 -7.12 20.66 8.96
N ARG A 127 -5.81 20.36 8.86
CA ARG A 127 -5.31 19.33 7.95
C ARG A 127 -5.67 17.92 8.40
N VAL A 128 -5.64 17.64 9.70
CA VAL A 128 -6.10 16.38 10.29
C VAL A 128 -7.56 16.14 9.94
N GLU A 129 -8.44 17.11 10.15
CA GLU A 129 -9.86 17.00 9.84
C GLU A 129 -10.09 16.71 8.35
N ARG A 130 -9.44 17.47 7.46
CA ARG A 130 -9.55 17.21 6.02
C ARG A 130 -9.09 15.81 5.62
N LEU A 131 -8.08 15.25 6.26
CA LEU A 131 -7.62 13.90 5.99
C LEU A 131 -8.63 12.85 6.48
N LEU A 132 -9.21 13.05 7.67
CA LEU A 132 -10.26 12.18 8.21
C LEU A 132 -11.51 12.21 7.32
N ASP A 133 -11.97 13.39 6.92
CA ASP A 133 -13.11 13.53 6.02
C ASP A 133 -12.85 12.82 4.68
N ARG A 134 -11.65 13.00 4.14
CA ARG A 134 -11.24 12.41 2.86
C ARG A 134 -11.30 10.88 2.86
N VAL A 135 -10.94 10.24 3.97
CA VAL A 135 -10.99 8.78 4.08
C VAL A 135 -12.34 8.22 4.55
N GLY A 136 -13.36 9.09 4.71
CA GLY A 136 -14.70 8.67 5.10
C GLY A 136 -14.91 8.58 6.61
N LEU A 137 -14.15 9.34 7.40
CA LEU A 137 -14.27 9.44 8.86
C LEU A 137 -14.73 10.84 9.35
N PRO A 138 -15.76 11.47 8.73
CA PRO A 138 -16.22 12.79 9.14
C PRO A 138 -16.73 12.75 10.58
N GLY A 139 -16.29 13.70 11.41
CA GLY A 139 -16.71 13.81 12.81
C GLY A 139 -16.15 12.74 13.76
N ARG A 140 -15.33 11.81 13.27
CA ARG A 140 -14.72 10.75 14.10
C ARG A 140 -13.43 11.18 14.80
N GLY A 141 -12.96 12.39 14.58
CA GLY A 141 -11.67 12.86 15.08
C GLY A 141 -11.46 12.69 16.58
N LEU A 142 -12.49 12.91 17.40
CA LEU A 142 -12.42 12.82 18.87
C LEU A 142 -12.68 11.41 19.44
N HIS A 143 -13.01 10.41 18.61
CA HIS A 143 -13.22 9.05 19.08
C HIS A 143 -11.89 8.36 19.33
N LEU A 144 -11.83 7.56 20.40
CA LEU A 144 -10.69 6.69 20.65
C LEU A 144 -10.61 5.64 19.53
N VAL A 145 -9.39 5.30 19.13
CA VAL A 145 -9.18 4.28 18.09
C VAL A 145 -9.73 2.92 18.52
N ALA A 146 -9.65 2.60 19.82
CA ALA A 146 -10.22 1.38 20.39
C ALA A 146 -11.74 1.26 20.17
N ASP A 147 -12.46 2.37 20.00
CA ASP A 147 -13.91 2.42 19.82
C ASP A 147 -14.31 2.39 18.33
N LEU A 148 -13.34 2.47 17.42
CA LEU A 148 -13.58 2.42 15.97
C LEU A 148 -13.79 0.98 15.50
N SER A 149 -14.70 0.81 14.55
CA SER A 149 -14.85 -0.45 13.82
C SER A 149 -13.57 -0.80 13.04
N HIS A 150 -13.43 -2.06 12.65
CA HIS A 150 -12.27 -2.51 11.86
C HIS A 150 -12.12 -1.75 10.54
N GLY A 151 -13.24 -1.44 9.87
CA GLY A 151 -13.26 -0.62 8.67
C GLY A 151 -12.79 0.81 8.93
N GLU A 152 -13.29 1.45 9.99
CA GLU A 152 -12.86 2.79 10.40
C GLU A 152 -11.37 2.84 10.76
N GLN A 153 -10.84 1.79 11.40
CA GLN A 153 -9.41 1.69 11.69
C GLN A 153 -8.58 1.61 10.40
N ARG A 154 -9.03 0.85 9.39
CA ARG A 154 -8.38 0.80 8.06
C ARG A 154 -8.42 2.15 7.33
N GLN A 155 -9.54 2.85 7.40
CA GLN A 155 -9.64 4.22 6.88
C GLN A 155 -8.68 5.17 7.59
N LEU A 156 -8.52 5.05 8.92
CA LEU A 156 -7.57 5.83 9.70
C LEU A 156 -6.12 5.55 9.30
N GLU A 157 -5.75 4.29 9.08
CA GLU A 157 -4.42 3.91 8.57
C GLU A 157 -4.12 4.59 7.23
N LEU A 158 -5.11 4.63 6.33
CA LEU A 158 -4.97 5.32 5.05
C LEU A 158 -4.81 6.84 5.23
N ALA A 159 -5.56 7.46 6.16
CA ALA A 159 -5.38 8.88 6.51
C ALA A 159 -3.95 9.16 7.01
N MET A 160 -3.40 8.29 7.87
CA MET A 160 -2.04 8.41 8.38
C MET A 160 -1.00 8.24 7.26
N ALA A 161 -1.20 7.31 6.33
CA ALA A 161 -0.31 7.14 5.18
C ALA A 161 -0.33 8.35 4.26
N LEU A 162 -1.50 8.93 4.01
CA LEU A 162 -1.66 10.16 3.21
C LEU A 162 -1.11 11.41 3.93
N ALA A 163 -1.12 11.43 5.28
CA ALA A 163 -0.54 12.51 6.07
C ALA A 163 0.95 12.69 5.81
N LEU A 164 1.66 11.62 5.46
CA LEU A 164 3.09 11.63 5.12
C LEU A 164 3.39 12.28 3.76
N GLN A 165 2.38 12.65 2.97
CA GLN A 165 2.53 13.19 1.61
C GLN A 165 3.42 12.29 0.72
N PRO A 166 3.06 11.03 0.54
CA PRO A 166 3.91 10.09 -0.16
C PRO A 166 4.01 10.43 -1.66
N LYS A 167 5.17 10.14 -2.25
CA LYS A 167 5.34 10.04 -3.70
C LYS A 167 4.98 8.65 -4.23
N LEU A 168 5.19 7.61 -3.40
CA LEU A 168 4.76 6.24 -3.64
C LEU A 168 3.96 5.75 -2.43
N LEU A 169 2.67 5.50 -2.64
CA LEU A 169 1.77 4.91 -1.66
C LEU A 169 1.62 3.42 -1.94
N MET A 170 1.92 2.60 -0.94
CA MET A 170 1.81 1.16 -1.00
C MET A 170 0.70 0.68 -0.06
N LEU A 171 -0.33 0.01 -0.60
CA LEU A 171 -1.46 -0.51 0.15
C LEU A 171 -1.54 -2.03 0.05
N ASP A 172 -1.62 -2.70 1.20
CA ASP A 172 -1.69 -4.16 1.30
C ASP A 172 -3.08 -4.56 1.83
N GLU A 173 -3.92 -5.05 0.92
CA GLU A 173 -5.30 -5.47 1.16
C GLU A 173 -6.14 -4.42 1.93
N PRO A 174 -6.19 -3.16 1.46
CA PRO A 174 -6.83 -2.08 2.21
C PRO A 174 -8.35 -2.26 2.36
N ALA A 175 -8.99 -3.09 1.53
CA ALA A 175 -10.42 -3.36 1.56
C ALA A 175 -10.81 -4.57 2.44
N ALA A 176 -9.83 -5.19 3.12
CA ALA A 176 -10.11 -6.33 3.98
C ALA A 176 -11.08 -5.96 5.10
N GLY A 177 -12.21 -6.68 5.18
CA GLY A 177 -13.25 -6.43 6.18
C GLY A 177 -14.23 -5.30 5.84
N PHE A 178 -14.10 -4.64 4.69
CA PHE A 178 -15.02 -3.58 4.27
C PHE A 178 -16.36 -4.12 3.78
N SER A 179 -17.44 -3.43 4.13
CA SER A 179 -18.75 -3.59 3.52
C SER A 179 -18.72 -3.17 2.03
N PRO A 180 -19.70 -3.56 1.22
CA PRO A 180 -19.78 -3.14 -0.19
C PRO A 180 -19.76 -1.61 -0.38
N ALA A 181 -20.40 -0.84 0.52
CA ALA A 181 -20.41 0.62 0.46
C ALA A 181 -19.03 1.21 0.74
N GLU A 182 -18.33 0.70 1.77
CA GLU A 182 -16.96 1.13 2.10
C GLU A 182 -15.97 0.79 0.98
N ARG A 183 -16.13 -0.37 0.30
CA ARG A 183 -15.32 -0.73 -0.87
C ARG A 183 -15.49 0.27 -2.01
N GLN A 184 -16.72 0.68 -2.31
CA GLN A 184 -16.99 1.68 -3.34
C GLN A 184 -16.39 3.04 -2.97
N HIS A 185 -16.49 3.43 -1.69
CA HIS A 185 -15.84 4.64 -1.21
C HIS A 185 -14.31 4.58 -1.35
N LEU A 186 -13.70 3.45 -0.97
CA LEU A 186 -12.26 3.25 -1.15
C LEU A 186 -11.84 3.35 -2.62
N ILE A 187 -12.57 2.69 -3.53
CA ILE A 187 -12.29 2.77 -4.97
C ILE A 187 -12.34 4.23 -5.47
N ALA A 188 -13.38 4.97 -5.10
CA ALA A 188 -13.51 6.37 -5.46
C ALA A 188 -12.34 7.21 -4.93
N LEU A 189 -12.01 7.05 -3.64
CA LEU A 189 -10.90 7.72 -2.99
C LEU A 189 -9.56 7.44 -3.69
N LEU A 190 -9.27 6.16 -4.00
CA LEU A 190 -8.02 5.79 -4.64
C LEU A 190 -7.93 6.31 -6.09
N ARG A 191 -9.06 6.42 -6.78
CA ARG A 191 -9.14 7.02 -8.11
C ARG A 191 -8.95 8.54 -8.11
N GLU A 192 -9.35 9.19 -7.02
CA GLU A 192 -9.26 10.65 -6.84
C GLU A 192 -7.92 11.08 -6.21
N LEU A 193 -7.01 10.15 -5.91
CA LEU A 193 -5.68 10.53 -5.45
C LEU A 193 -4.99 11.44 -6.48
N PRO A 194 -4.23 12.46 -6.02
CA PRO A 194 -3.43 13.30 -6.90
C PRO A 194 -2.55 12.47 -7.84
N GLN A 195 -2.38 12.93 -9.08
CA GLN A 195 -1.57 12.22 -10.09
C GLN A 195 -0.08 12.13 -9.71
N GLU A 196 0.38 12.99 -8.81
CA GLU A 196 1.75 12.98 -8.27
C GLU A 196 1.99 11.79 -7.34
N ILE A 197 0.92 11.15 -6.84
CA ILE A 197 1.02 9.96 -5.99
C ILE A 197 0.98 8.71 -6.86
N THR A 198 2.12 8.03 -6.94
CA THR A 198 2.19 6.69 -7.50
C THR A 198 1.54 5.69 -6.53
N LEU A 199 0.72 4.78 -7.03
CA LEU A 199 0.02 3.78 -6.20
C LEU A 199 0.47 2.38 -6.57
N LEU A 200 0.89 1.61 -5.56
CA LEU A 200 1.08 0.17 -5.64
C LEU A 200 0.11 -0.52 -4.67
N LEU A 201 -0.86 -1.23 -5.22
CA LEU A 201 -1.93 -1.90 -4.48
C LEU A 201 -1.74 -3.41 -4.54
N ILE A 202 -1.76 -4.10 -3.40
CA ILE A 202 -1.97 -5.54 -3.35
C ILE A 202 -3.42 -5.78 -2.97
N GLU A 203 -4.11 -6.57 -3.76
CA GLU A 203 -5.49 -7.00 -3.50
C GLU A 203 -5.70 -8.44 -3.93
N HIS A 204 -6.56 -9.12 -3.20
CA HIS A 204 -7.08 -10.43 -3.59
C HIS A 204 -8.47 -10.31 -4.25
N ASP A 205 -9.16 -9.19 -4.02
CA ASP A 205 -10.43 -8.85 -4.66
C ASP A 205 -10.13 -8.24 -6.05
N MET A 206 -10.42 -9.03 -7.10
CA MET A 206 -10.17 -8.60 -8.48
C MET A 206 -10.97 -7.36 -8.87
N ASP A 207 -12.19 -7.20 -8.35
CA ASP A 207 -13.03 -6.05 -8.72
C ASP A 207 -12.40 -4.75 -8.26
N ILE A 208 -11.84 -4.72 -7.06
CA ILE A 208 -11.12 -3.57 -6.53
C ILE A 208 -9.81 -3.33 -7.30
N ALA A 209 -9.01 -4.39 -7.44
CA ALA A 209 -7.72 -4.30 -8.13
C ALA A 209 -7.86 -3.75 -9.55
N LEU A 210 -8.82 -4.28 -10.32
CA LEU A 210 -9.08 -3.88 -11.70
C LEU A 210 -9.78 -2.51 -11.80
N ALA A 211 -10.54 -2.12 -10.77
CA ALA A 211 -11.23 -0.83 -10.77
C ALA A 211 -10.28 0.36 -10.53
N VAL A 212 -9.20 0.16 -9.78
CA VAL A 212 -8.29 1.25 -9.36
C VAL A 212 -7.08 1.37 -10.27
N ALA A 213 -6.55 0.26 -10.77
CA ALA A 213 -5.28 0.23 -11.49
C ALA A 213 -5.42 0.55 -12.97
N SER A 214 -4.42 1.21 -13.53
CA SER A 214 -4.23 1.35 -14.99
C SER A 214 -3.49 0.15 -15.57
N ARG A 215 -2.72 -0.56 -14.75
CA ARG A 215 -1.96 -1.77 -15.11
C ARG A 215 -1.98 -2.74 -13.93
N VAL A 216 -2.06 -4.01 -14.24
CA VAL A 216 -2.14 -5.09 -13.25
C VAL A 216 -1.03 -6.11 -13.49
N ILE A 217 -0.41 -6.53 -12.40
CA ILE A 217 0.62 -7.55 -12.38
C ILE A 217 0.03 -8.79 -11.70
N VAL A 218 0.18 -9.94 -12.33
CA VAL A 218 -0.25 -11.23 -11.77
C VAL A 218 0.97 -11.99 -11.28
N MET A 219 0.94 -12.36 -10.01
CA MET A 219 1.97 -13.20 -9.39
C MET A 219 1.43 -14.62 -9.12
N HIS A 220 2.29 -15.60 -9.32
CA HIS A 220 2.05 -17.00 -8.98
C HIS A 220 3.36 -17.68 -8.61
N ASP A 221 3.39 -18.46 -7.53
CA ASP A 221 4.56 -19.21 -7.06
C ASP A 221 5.86 -18.40 -6.97
N GLY A 222 5.75 -17.13 -6.56
CA GLY A 222 6.89 -16.23 -6.40
C GLY A 222 7.37 -15.57 -7.68
N GLU A 223 6.70 -15.75 -8.80
CA GLU A 223 7.05 -15.18 -10.12
C GLU A 223 5.99 -14.21 -10.63
N LYS A 224 6.40 -13.25 -11.44
CA LYS A 224 5.51 -12.45 -12.27
C LYS A 224 5.16 -13.23 -13.52
N ILE A 225 3.91 -13.63 -13.67
CA ILE A 225 3.48 -14.50 -14.78
C ILE A 225 2.76 -13.75 -15.91
N LEU A 226 2.16 -12.60 -15.58
CA LEU A 226 1.45 -11.77 -16.54
C LEU A 226 1.47 -10.31 -16.07
N GLU A 227 1.42 -9.40 -17.03
CA GLU A 227 1.27 -7.97 -16.80
C GLU A 227 0.50 -7.38 -17.98
N GLY A 228 -0.49 -6.54 -17.69
CA GLY A 228 -1.33 -5.94 -18.72
C GLY A 228 -2.36 -4.97 -18.16
N THR A 229 -3.23 -4.48 -19.03
CA THR A 229 -4.37 -3.65 -18.65
C THR A 229 -5.41 -4.48 -17.88
N PRO A 230 -6.34 -3.86 -17.14
CA PRO A 230 -7.45 -4.56 -16.52
C PRO A 230 -8.23 -5.47 -17.47
N ASP A 231 -8.40 -5.07 -18.73
CA ASP A 231 -9.13 -5.85 -19.73
C ASP A 231 -8.32 -7.06 -20.22
N ASP A 232 -7.00 -6.92 -20.37
CA ASP A 232 -6.11 -8.04 -20.68
C ASP A 232 -6.18 -9.12 -19.59
N ILE A 233 -6.23 -8.69 -18.32
CA ILE A 233 -6.30 -9.59 -17.17
C ILE A 233 -7.65 -10.30 -17.11
N ARG A 234 -8.77 -9.58 -17.33
CA ARG A 234 -10.11 -10.19 -17.35
C ARG A 234 -10.29 -11.23 -18.43
N SER A 235 -9.70 -11.01 -19.60
CA SER A 235 -9.80 -11.89 -20.75
C SER A 235 -8.83 -13.07 -20.71
N SER A 236 -7.82 -13.06 -19.84
CA SER A 236 -6.76 -14.07 -19.77
C SER A 236 -7.27 -15.41 -19.26
N GLU A 237 -7.21 -16.45 -20.09
CA GLU A 237 -7.50 -17.83 -19.67
C GLU A 237 -6.53 -18.31 -18.59
N ARG A 238 -5.24 -17.95 -18.70
CA ARG A 238 -4.22 -18.32 -17.71
C ARG A 238 -4.54 -17.76 -16.32
N VAL A 239 -5.07 -16.54 -16.23
CA VAL A 239 -5.51 -15.95 -14.95
C VAL A 239 -6.70 -16.72 -14.40
N ARG A 240 -7.70 -17.07 -15.25
CA ARG A 240 -8.85 -17.86 -14.84
C ARG A 240 -8.43 -19.23 -14.29
N GLU A 241 -7.54 -19.94 -14.97
CA GLU A 241 -7.03 -21.24 -14.53
C GLU A 241 -6.38 -21.16 -13.15
N ILE A 242 -5.54 -20.15 -12.88
CA ILE A 242 -4.86 -19.95 -11.62
C ILE A 242 -5.86 -19.67 -10.48
N TYR A 243 -6.88 -18.87 -10.74
CA TYR A 243 -7.87 -18.55 -9.73
C TYR A 243 -8.96 -19.62 -9.54
N LEU A 244 -9.29 -20.39 -10.58
CA LEU A 244 -10.26 -21.49 -10.54
C LEU A 244 -9.60 -22.83 -10.19
N GLY A 245 -8.37 -23.08 -10.67
CA GLY A 245 -7.63 -24.31 -10.40
C GLY A 245 -7.18 -24.48 -8.94
N GLY A 246 -6.96 -23.37 -8.22
CA GLY A 246 -6.64 -23.40 -6.79
C GLY A 246 -7.79 -23.89 -5.90
N SER A 247 -9.00 -24.06 -6.45
CA SER A 247 -10.18 -24.58 -5.72
C SER A 247 -10.35 -26.09 -5.84
N ILE A 248 -9.55 -26.80 -6.64
CA ILE A 248 -9.74 -28.23 -6.91
C ILE A 248 -8.81 -29.13 -6.07
N ASP A 249 -7.71 -28.60 -5.52
CA ASP A 249 -6.72 -29.40 -4.79
C ASP A 249 -6.97 -29.60 -3.28
N HIS A 250 -8.16 -29.23 -2.77
CA HIS A 250 -8.51 -29.42 -1.34
C HIS A 250 -9.69 -30.38 -1.11
N VAL A 251 -9.97 -31.29 -2.06
CA VAL A 251 -10.91 -32.41 -1.84
C VAL A 251 -10.26 -33.70 -2.36
N ALA A 252 -9.37 -34.22 -1.56
CA ALA A 252 -8.98 -35.65 -1.57
C ALA A 252 -8.41 -36.02 -0.22
#